data_b6d49c7f9605166132aa54ddc3b4af16
#
_entry.id   b6d49c7f9605166132aa54ddc3b4af16
#
_cell.length_a   1.000
_cell.length_b   1.000
_cell.length_c   1.000
_cell.angle_alpha   90.00
_cell.angle_beta   90.00
_cell.angle_gamma   90.00
#
_symmetry.space_group_name_H-M   'P 1'
#
loop_
_entity.id
_entity.type
_entity.pdbx_description
1 polymer ?
#
loop_
_entity_poly.entity_id
_entity_poly.type
_entity_poly.pdbx_seq_one_letter_code
_entity_poly.pdbx_strand_id
1 'polypeptide(L)'
;MSKVITVWGSPGSGKSMFCCILAKALTRDKQKAIIINADISVPMLPVWLPEQMIETGASIGHVLTSVDIDTTLVASKVTVLKSYPFIGLMGYTAGENPLSYPEIRYEMVLRLIESAAKLVDFVICDCSSNMTNFFTPAAIEAADTVGRILTPDLKGVNYLKAHQPLLKSRPLSFRHHAL
;
A
#
# COMPACT_ATOMS: atom_id res chain seq x y z
N MET A 1 6.44 18.80 1.90
CA MET A 1 6.14 17.94 0.74
C MET A 1 5.92 16.53 1.28
N SER A 2 4.82 15.90 0.98
CA SER A 2 4.53 14.53 1.43
C SER A 2 5.57 13.55 0.92
N LYS A 3 5.83 12.45 1.66
CA LYS A 3 6.73 11.37 1.23
C LYS A 3 5.96 10.08 1.00
N VAL A 4 6.23 9.44 -0.11
CA VAL A 4 5.68 8.14 -0.48
C VAL A 4 6.71 7.04 -0.18
N ILE A 5 6.33 6.09 0.67
CA ILE A 5 7.16 4.96 1.07
C ILE A 5 6.47 3.68 0.64
N THR A 6 7.10 2.94 -0.24
CA THR A 6 6.55 1.66 -0.73
C THR A 6 7.29 0.49 -0.09
N VAL A 7 6.54 -0.44 0.49
CA VAL A 7 7.06 -1.65 1.12
C VAL A 7 6.60 -2.87 0.34
N TRP A 8 7.54 -3.66 -0.16
CA TRP A 8 7.28 -4.90 -0.88
C TRP A 8 8.28 -5.99 -0.49
N GLY A 9 8.08 -7.22 -0.94
CA GLY A 9 8.99 -8.31 -0.65
C GLY A 9 8.31 -9.68 -0.58
N SER A 10 9.03 -10.67 -0.05
CA SER A 10 8.58 -12.06 -0.08
C SER A 10 7.28 -12.29 0.72
N PRO A 11 6.49 -13.31 0.35
CA PRO A 11 5.32 -13.70 1.12
C PRO A 11 5.68 -14.03 2.57
N GLY A 12 4.83 -13.63 3.53
CA GLY A 12 5.03 -13.92 4.95
C GLY A 12 6.22 -13.23 5.63
N SER A 13 6.85 -12.23 4.97
CA SER A 13 8.05 -11.55 5.49
C SER A 13 7.76 -10.48 6.55
N GLY A 14 6.50 -10.24 6.91
CA GLY A 14 6.13 -9.23 7.90
C GLY A 14 5.96 -7.82 7.36
N LYS A 15 5.80 -7.62 6.05
CA LYS A 15 5.59 -6.30 5.40
C LYS A 15 4.54 -5.45 6.08
N SER A 16 3.33 -5.98 6.24
CA SER A 16 2.20 -5.24 6.83
C SER A 16 2.46 -4.85 8.29
N MET A 17 3.11 -5.72 9.07
CA MET A 17 3.55 -5.40 10.43
C MET A 17 4.59 -4.28 10.41
N PHE A 18 5.56 -4.35 9.50
CA PHE A 18 6.57 -3.31 9.33
C PHE A 18 5.92 -1.96 8.96
N CYS A 19 4.95 -1.94 8.06
CA CYS A 19 4.20 -0.72 7.70
C CYS A 19 3.50 -0.10 8.92
N CYS A 20 2.87 -0.92 9.77
CA CYS A 20 2.24 -0.45 11.00
C CYS A 20 3.25 0.16 11.99
N ILE A 21 4.41 -0.49 12.17
CA ILE A 21 5.49 0.00 13.06
C ILE A 21 6.07 1.31 12.50
N LEU A 22 6.31 1.35 11.20
CA LEU A 22 6.81 2.53 10.50
C LEU A 22 5.85 3.71 10.64
N ALA A 23 4.55 3.51 10.40
CA ALA A 23 3.54 4.54 10.57
C ALA A 23 3.53 5.10 12.00
N LYS A 24 3.57 4.24 13.02
CA LYS A 24 3.67 4.66 14.42
C LYS A 24 4.93 5.47 14.72
N ALA A 25 6.05 5.11 14.11
CA ALA A 25 7.31 5.84 14.29
C ALA A 25 7.26 7.23 13.64
N LEU A 26 6.75 7.31 12.41
CA LEU A 26 6.67 8.55 11.64
C LEU A 26 5.65 9.54 12.20
N THR A 27 4.59 9.06 12.88
CA THR A 27 3.53 9.94 13.41
C THR A 27 3.76 10.43 14.83
N ARG A 28 4.93 10.17 15.44
CA ARG A 28 5.26 10.60 16.81
C ARG A 28 5.17 12.11 17.01
N ASP A 29 5.58 12.89 16.02
CA ASP A 29 5.57 14.35 16.07
C ASP A 29 4.29 14.94 15.47
N LYS A 30 3.16 14.23 15.60
CA LYS A 30 1.84 14.61 15.09
C LYS A 30 1.77 14.72 13.57
N GLN A 31 2.75 14.20 12.85
CA GLN A 31 2.67 14.05 11.41
C GLN A 31 1.61 13.02 11.04
N LYS A 32 0.98 13.19 9.89
CA LYS A 32 -0.10 12.31 9.43
C LYS A 32 0.43 11.28 8.45
N ALA A 33 -0.05 10.05 8.56
CA ALA A 33 0.26 8.98 7.64
C ALA A 33 -1.00 8.26 7.15
N ILE A 34 -1.00 7.79 5.91
CA ILE A 34 -1.99 6.83 5.40
C ILE A 34 -1.24 5.54 5.03
N ILE A 35 -1.71 4.40 5.55
CA ILE A 35 -1.29 3.08 5.08
C ILE A 35 -2.30 2.59 4.05
N ILE A 36 -1.84 2.28 2.84
CA ILE A 36 -2.64 1.69 1.77
C ILE A 36 -2.21 0.23 1.63
N ASN A 37 -3.03 -0.70 2.14
CA ASN A 37 -2.80 -2.13 1.95
C ASN A 37 -3.38 -2.57 0.60
N ALA A 38 -2.51 -3.08 -0.25
CA ALA A 38 -2.84 -3.44 -1.64
C ALA A 38 -2.91 -4.96 -1.87
N ASP A 39 -2.91 -5.77 -0.81
CA ASP A 39 -3.01 -7.21 -0.95
C ASP A 39 -4.48 -7.66 -0.97
N ILE A 40 -5.03 -7.85 -2.19
CA ILE A 40 -6.39 -8.35 -2.38
C ILE A 40 -6.51 -9.86 -2.10
N SER A 41 -5.40 -10.59 -2.10
CA SER A 41 -5.40 -12.03 -1.79
C SER A 41 -5.52 -12.27 -0.29
N VAL A 42 -5.00 -11.34 0.52
CA VAL A 42 -5.11 -11.35 1.99
C VAL A 42 -5.43 -9.94 2.46
N PRO A 43 -6.70 -9.47 2.36
CA PRO A 43 -7.10 -8.15 2.81
C PRO A 43 -6.76 -7.93 4.28
N MET A 44 -5.98 -6.89 4.59
CA MET A 44 -5.54 -6.62 5.97
C MET A 44 -6.45 -5.64 6.70
N LEU A 45 -7.28 -4.89 6.01
CA LEU A 45 -8.19 -3.93 6.66
C LEU A 45 -9.12 -4.62 7.69
N PRO A 46 -9.76 -5.78 7.39
CA PRO A 46 -10.55 -6.51 8.36
C PRO A 46 -9.75 -7.14 9.52
N VAL A 47 -8.44 -7.30 9.35
CA VAL A 47 -7.53 -7.80 10.40
C VAL A 47 -7.17 -6.68 11.37
N TRP A 48 -7.02 -5.46 10.86
CA TRP A 48 -6.63 -4.27 11.65
C TRP A 48 -7.81 -3.60 12.34
N LEU A 49 -9.01 -3.70 11.75
CA LEU A 49 -10.21 -2.98 12.17
C LEU A 49 -11.35 -3.94 12.50
N PRO A 50 -12.11 -3.68 13.58
CA PRO A 50 -13.41 -4.32 13.75
C PRO A 50 -14.32 -4.02 12.56
N GLU A 51 -15.12 -5.01 12.15
CA GLU A 51 -15.99 -4.90 10.97
C GLU A 51 -16.92 -3.68 11.03
N GLN A 52 -17.41 -3.35 12.25
CA GLN A 52 -18.29 -2.20 12.48
C GLN A 52 -17.64 -0.84 12.23
N MET A 53 -16.33 -0.79 12.12
CA MET A 53 -15.57 0.43 11.80
C MET A 53 -15.30 0.57 10.30
N ILE A 54 -15.57 -0.45 9.51
CA ILE A 54 -15.38 -0.43 8.06
C ILE A 54 -16.70 -0.02 7.41
N GLU A 55 -16.75 1.19 6.87
CA GLU A 55 -17.95 1.68 6.19
C GLU A 55 -18.21 0.89 4.90
N THR A 56 -19.50 0.76 4.56
CA THR A 56 -19.89 0.15 3.29
C THR A 56 -19.25 0.91 2.13
N GLY A 57 -18.55 0.19 1.27
CA GLY A 57 -17.85 0.77 0.13
C GLY A 57 -16.51 1.47 0.48
N ALA A 58 -15.94 1.21 1.68
CA ALA A 58 -14.64 1.75 2.09
C ALA A 58 -13.44 1.13 1.35
N SER A 59 -13.65 0.09 0.54
CA SER A 59 -12.57 -0.60 -0.16
C SER A 59 -11.81 0.29 -1.14
N ILE A 60 -10.50 0.11 -1.21
CA ILE A 60 -9.68 0.71 -2.26
C ILE A 60 -10.04 0.20 -3.66
N GLY A 61 -10.65 -0.97 -3.78
CA GLY A 61 -11.15 -1.49 -5.05
C GLY A 61 -12.17 -0.55 -5.68
N HIS A 62 -13.09 0.02 -4.89
CA HIS A 62 -14.04 1.03 -5.37
C HIS A 62 -13.33 2.32 -5.80
N VAL A 63 -12.29 2.74 -5.10
CA VAL A 63 -11.50 3.93 -5.49
C VAL A 63 -10.81 3.67 -6.83
N LEU A 64 -10.11 2.54 -6.95
CA LEU A 64 -9.31 2.20 -8.13
C LEU A 64 -10.15 1.94 -9.40
N THR A 65 -11.44 1.66 -9.25
CA THR A 65 -12.39 1.48 -10.36
C THR A 65 -13.25 2.70 -10.64
N SER A 66 -13.08 3.77 -9.86
CA SER A 66 -13.80 5.04 -10.08
C SER A 66 -13.32 5.75 -11.35
N VAL A 67 -14.18 6.56 -11.94
CA VAL A 67 -13.88 7.34 -13.17
C VAL A 67 -12.82 8.40 -12.85
N ASP A 68 -12.93 9.04 -11.69
CA ASP A 68 -11.98 10.05 -11.23
C ASP A 68 -11.59 9.79 -9.78
N ILE A 69 -10.30 10.02 -9.47
CA ILE A 69 -9.75 9.83 -8.14
C ILE A 69 -9.19 11.17 -7.67
N ASP A 70 -9.92 11.81 -6.80
CA ASP A 70 -9.54 13.06 -6.16
C ASP A 70 -9.29 12.89 -4.65
N THR A 71 -8.86 13.97 -4.02
CA THR A 71 -8.61 14.01 -2.58
C THR A 71 -9.87 13.79 -1.75
N THR A 72 -11.04 14.20 -2.24
CA THR A 72 -12.33 14.04 -1.54
C THR A 72 -12.73 12.58 -1.50
N LEU A 73 -12.66 11.89 -2.64
CA LEU A 73 -12.92 10.47 -2.72
C LEU A 73 -11.96 9.68 -1.82
N VAL A 74 -10.66 9.96 -1.91
CA VAL A 74 -9.65 9.27 -1.09
C VAL A 74 -9.91 9.51 0.40
N ALA A 75 -10.13 10.76 0.82
CA ALA A 75 -10.40 11.10 2.21
C ALA A 75 -11.64 10.37 2.75
N SER A 76 -12.69 10.20 1.94
CA SER A 76 -13.93 9.50 2.32
C SER A 76 -13.74 7.99 2.52
N LYS A 77 -12.63 7.41 2.09
CA LYS A 77 -12.32 5.98 2.20
C LYS A 77 -11.23 5.66 3.24
N VAL A 78 -10.69 6.70 3.87
CA VAL A 78 -9.69 6.52 4.94
C VAL A 78 -10.41 6.27 6.26
N THR A 79 -10.09 5.14 6.90
CA THR A 79 -10.55 4.85 8.27
C THR A 79 -9.46 5.20 9.28
N VAL A 80 -9.81 5.96 10.31
CA VAL A 80 -8.88 6.39 11.37
C VAL A 80 -9.30 5.78 12.71
N LEU A 81 -8.36 5.13 13.38
CA LEU A 81 -8.57 4.61 14.74
C LEU A 81 -8.46 5.73 15.78
N LYS A 82 -9.39 5.80 16.75
CA LYS A 82 -9.32 6.76 17.86
C LYS A 82 -8.02 6.69 18.65
N SER A 83 -7.45 5.48 18.80
CA SER A 83 -6.17 5.24 19.49
C SER A 83 -4.95 5.69 18.69
N TYR A 84 -5.10 5.92 17.38
CA TYR A 84 -4.03 6.37 16.47
C TYR A 84 -4.54 7.47 15.53
N PRO A 85 -4.86 8.67 16.07
CA PRO A 85 -5.60 9.71 15.33
C PRO A 85 -4.81 10.32 14.16
N PHE A 86 -3.54 10.03 14.05
CA PHE A 86 -2.67 10.50 12.96
C PHE A 86 -2.39 9.42 11.90
N ILE A 87 -2.97 8.21 12.04
CA ILE A 87 -2.80 7.11 11.10
C ILE A 87 -4.13 6.77 10.47
N GLY A 88 -4.23 6.98 9.16
CA GLY A 88 -5.32 6.52 8.33
C GLY A 88 -5.03 5.15 7.71
N LEU A 89 -6.05 4.34 7.56
CA LEU A 89 -5.96 3.00 6.98
C LEU A 89 -6.87 2.92 5.75
N MET A 90 -6.35 2.38 4.67
CA MET A 90 -7.08 2.03 3.45
C MET A 90 -6.70 0.61 3.02
N GLY A 91 -7.64 -0.11 2.44
CA GLY A 91 -7.37 -1.47 1.96
C GLY A 91 -8.61 -2.11 1.35
N TYR A 92 -8.46 -3.35 0.94
CA TYR A 92 -9.58 -4.20 0.55
C TYR A 92 -10.34 -4.67 1.78
N THR A 93 -11.65 -4.90 1.63
CA THR A 93 -12.56 -5.33 2.71
C THR A 93 -12.79 -6.85 2.72
N ALA A 94 -13.47 -7.34 3.74
CA ALA A 94 -13.78 -8.76 3.88
C ALA A 94 -14.62 -9.28 2.68
N GLY A 95 -14.29 -10.48 2.22
CA GLY A 95 -14.98 -11.13 1.11
C GLY A 95 -14.53 -10.68 -0.29
N GLU A 96 -13.72 -9.65 -0.39
CA GLU A 96 -13.12 -9.24 -1.66
C GLU A 96 -11.96 -10.16 -2.07
N ASN A 97 -11.83 -10.37 -3.37
CA ASN A 97 -10.84 -11.25 -3.97
C ASN A 97 -10.44 -10.72 -5.36
N PRO A 98 -9.44 -11.29 -6.04
CA PRO A 98 -8.98 -10.80 -7.33
C PRO A 98 -10.04 -10.72 -8.44
N LEU A 99 -11.18 -11.38 -8.29
CA LEU A 99 -12.29 -11.34 -9.25
C LEU A 99 -13.39 -10.33 -8.87
N SER A 100 -13.26 -9.67 -7.72
CA SER A 100 -14.27 -8.71 -7.23
C SER A 100 -14.31 -7.40 -8.02
N TYR A 101 -13.22 -7.10 -8.72
CA TYR A 101 -13.07 -5.85 -9.47
C TYR A 101 -12.56 -6.13 -10.89
N PRO A 102 -12.86 -5.24 -11.86
CA PRO A 102 -12.20 -5.27 -13.15
C PRO A 102 -10.69 -5.03 -12.99
N GLU A 103 -9.94 -5.28 -14.07
CA GLU A 103 -8.49 -5.05 -14.05
C GLU A 103 -8.16 -3.61 -13.65
N ILE A 104 -7.36 -3.49 -12.59
CA ILE A 104 -6.92 -2.20 -12.06
C ILE A 104 -5.86 -1.63 -13.01
N ARG A 105 -6.09 -0.42 -13.50
CA ARG A 105 -5.15 0.27 -14.40
C ARG A 105 -4.05 0.95 -13.60
N TYR A 106 -2.85 0.92 -14.16
CA TYR A 106 -1.65 1.51 -13.59
C TYR A 106 -1.82 2.98 -13.18
N GLU A 107 -2.41 3.80 -14.06
CA GLU A 107 -2.64 5.22 -13.86
C GLU A 107 -3.58 5.51 -12.68
N MET A 108 -4.52 4.61 -12.40
CA MET A 108 -5.44 4.79 -11.26
C MET A 108 -4.73 4.60 -9.92
N VAL A 109 -3.74 3.72 -9.88
CA VAL A 109 -2.89 3.56 -8.70
C VAL A 109 -2.05 4.82 -8.46
N LEU A 110 -1.43 5.37 -9.51
CA LEU A 110 -0.68 6.63 -9.40
C LEU A 110 -1.56 7.77 -8.88
N ARG A 111 -2.78 7.94 -9.43
CA ARG A 111 -3.74 8.96 -8.99
C ARG A 111 -4.17 8.77 -7.53
N LEU A 112 -4.38 7.53 -7.09
CA LEU A 112 -4.68 7.23 -5.68
C LEU A 112 -3.54 7.70 -4.77
N ILE A 113 -2.30 7.34 -5.10
CA ILE A 113 -1.12 7.70 -4.31
C ILE A 113 -0.92 9.22 -4.29
N GLU A 114 -1.01 9.88 -5.44
CA GLU A 114 -0.92 11.35 -5.55
C GLU A 114 -2.00 12.07 -4.74
N SER A 115 -3.25 11.58 -4.81
CA SER A 115 -4.36 12.17 -4.03
C SER A 115 -4.19 11.94 -2.54
N ALA A 116 -3.74 10.75 -2.11
CA ALA A 116 -3.40 10.49 -0.72
C ALA A 116 -2.25 11.38 -0.22
N ALA A 117 -1.23 11.60 -1.05
CA ALA A 117 -0.08 12.45 -0.72
C ALA A 117 -0.43 13.92 -0.49
N LYS A 118 -1.56 14.40 -1.04
CA LYS A 118 -2.06 15.76 -0.77
C LYS A 118 -2.75 15.89 0.60
N LEU A 119 -3.10 14.77 1.25
CA LEU A 119 -3.86 14.74 2.51
C LEU A 119 -2.97 14.58 3.75
N VAL A 120 -1.78 14.00 3.60
CA VAL A 120 -0.92 13.59 4.71
C VAL A 120 0.55 13.87 4.45
N ASP A 121 1.38 13.71 5.50
CA ASP A 121 2.83 13.87 5.41
C ASP A 121 3.52 12.61 4.85
N PHE A 122 2.93 11.42 5.10
CA PHE A 122 3.45 10.13 4.64
C PHE A 122 2.37 9.25 4.03
N VAL A 123 2.63 8.72 2.84
CA VAL A 123 1.85 7.63 2.24
C VAL A 123 2.70 6.36 2.30
N ILE A 124 2.19 5.33 2.96
CA ILE A 124 2.87 4.04 3.09
C ILE A 124 2.10 3.01 2.28
N CYS A 125 2.67 2.56 1.18
CA CYS A 125 2.08 1.52 0.33
C CYS A 125 2.56 0.14 0.83
N ASP A 126 1.66 -0.61 1.47
CA ASP A 126 1.87 -2.01 1.87
C ASP A 126 1.50 -2.91 0.69
N CYS A 127 2.51 -3.28 -0.10
CA CYS A 127 2.32 -3.97 -1.36
C CYS A 127 2.23 -5.49 -1.20
N SER A 128 1.41 -6.09 -2.05
CA SER A 128 1.40 -7.55 -2.25
C SER A 128 2.78 -8.05 -2.70
N SER A 129 3.07 -9.31 -2.39
CA SER A 129 4.25 -9.98 -2.94
C SER A 129 4.13 -10.31 -4.44
N ASN A 130 2.94 -10.13 -5.01
CA ASN A 130 2.67 -10.36 -6.41
C ASN A 130 2.97 -9.10 -7.23
N MET A 131 3.95 -9.20 -8.15
CA MET A 131 4.35 -8.11 -9.06
C MET A 131 3.51 -8.06 -10.35
N THR A 132 2.61 -9.01 -10.56
CA THR A 132 1.77 -9.03 -11.77
C THR A 132 0.54 -8.14 -11.65
N ASN A 133 0.14 -7.76 -10.44
CA ASN A 133 -0.86 -6.71 -10.27
C ASN A 133 -0.23 -5.34 -10.53
N PHE A 134 -0.97 -4.41 -11.12
CA PHE A 134 -0.45 -3.08 -11.43
C PHE A 134 -0.20 -2.20 -10.20
N PHE A 135 -0.72 -2.56 -9.03
CA PHE A 135 -0.53 -1.76 -7.82
C PHE A 135 0.93 -1.73 -7.37
N THR A 136 1.55 -2.89 -7.22
CA THR A 136 2.93 -2.99 -6.71
C THR A 136 3.94 -2.25 -7.60
N PRO A 137 3.98 -2.46 -8.94
CA PRO A 137 4.87 -1.70 -9.82
C PRO A 137 4.61 -0.19 -9.81
N ALA A 138 3.35 0.24 -9.84
CA ALA A 138 3.00 1.66 -9.80
C ALA A 138 3.41 2.32 -8.48
N ALA A 139 3.18 1.64 -7.36
CA ALA A 139 3.61 2.13 -6.05
C ALA A 139 5.13 2.23 -5.91
N ILE A 140 5.89 1.29 -6.51
CA ILE A 140 7.36 1.37 -6.55
C ILE A 140 7.82 2.57 -7.38
N GLU A 141 7.18 2.85 -8.51
CA GLU A 141 7.51 4.01 -9.36
C GLU A 141 7.20 5.33 -8.67
N ALA A 142 6.06 5.42 -7.97
CA ALA A 142 5.65 6.64 -7.27
C ALA A 142 6.45 6.91 -5.99
N ALA A 143 7.24 5.97 -5.51
CA ALA A 143 7.88 6.04 -4.20
C ALA A 143 9.11 6.95 -4.16
N ASP A 144 9.22 7.77 -3.11
CA ASP A 144 10.47 8.44 -2.73
C ASP A 144 11.45 7.45 -2.10
N THR A 145 10.92 6.41 -1.44
CA THR A 145 11.73 5.37 -0.79
C THR A 145 11.03 4.01 -0.94
N VAL A 146 11.80 3.00 -1.29
CA VAL A 146 11.30 1.62 -1.42
C VAL A 146 11.99 0.72 -0.38
N GLY A 147 11.21 0.20 0.57
CA GLY A 147 11.64 -0.82 1.52
C GLY A 147 11.41 -2.23 0.97
N ARG A 148 12.41 -3.09 1.06
CA ARG A 148 12.30 -4.50 0.71
C ARG A 148 12.37 -5.37 1.96
N ILE A 149 11.33 -6.15 2.21
CA ILE A 149 11.25 -7.04 3.35
C ILE A 149 11.25 -8.48 2.86
N LEU A 150 12.24 -9.24 3.27
CA LEU A 150 12.42 -10.62 2.84
C LEU A 150 12.47 -11.54 4.07
N THR A 151 12.01 -12.78 3.91
CA THR A 151 12.26 -13.81 4.92
C THR A 151 13.75 -14.17 4.93
N PRO A 152 14.40 -14.37 6.10
CA PRO A 152 15.82 -14.69 6.21
C PRO A 152 16.09 -16.17 5.91
N ASP A 153 15.60 -16.66 4.78
CA ASP A 153 15.69 -18.06 4.36
C ASP A 153 15.92 -18.18 2.85
N LEU A 154 16.07 -19.42 2.36
CA LEU A 154 16.24 -19.69 0.93
C LEU A 154 15.04 -19.26 0.09
N LYS A 155 13.83 -19.22 0.65
CA LYS A 155 12.63 -18.76 -0.07
C LYS A 155 12.71 -17.26 -0.33
N GLY A 156 13.12 -16.47 0.67
CA GLY A 156 13.35 -15.03 0.50
C GLY A 156 14.43 -14.72 -0.53
N VAL A 157 15.54 -15.45 -0.49
CA VAL A 157 16.62 -15.32 -1.49
C VAL A 157 16.13 -15.67 -2.89
N ASN A 158 15.38 -16.77 -3.06
CA ASN A 158 14.84 -17.17 -4.36
C ASN A 158 13.79 -16.18 -4.86
N TYR A 159 12.94 -15.66 -3.97
CA TYR A 159 12.00 -14.61 -4.31
C TYR A 159 12.72 -13.38 -4.89
N LEU A 160 13.76 -12.90 -4.20
CA LEU A 160 14.55 -11.76 -4.67
C LEU A 160 15.19 -12.03 -6.03
N LYS A 161 15.84 -13.19 -6.20
CA LYS A 161 16.47 -13.59 -7.47
C LYS A 161 15.46 -13.62 -8.63
N ALA A 162 14.27 -14.18 -8.39
CA ALA A 162 13.21 -14.28 -9.41
C ALA A 162 12.69 -12.89 -9.84
N HIS A 163 12.62 -11.93 -8.91
CA HIS A 163 12.09 -10.59 -9.19
C HIS A 163 13.17 -9.58 -9.61
N GLN A 164 14.45 -9.89 -9.41
CA GLN A 164 15.56 -9.01 -9.76
C GLN A 164 15.54 -8.52 -11.22
N PRO A 165 15.22 -9.34 -12.23
CA PRO A 165 15.14 -8.87 -13.61
C PRO A 165 14.05 -7.79 -13.81
N LEU A 166 12.91 -7.92 -13.13
CA LEU A 166 11.81 -6.94 -13.19
C LEU A 166 12.25 -5.58 -12.62
N LEU A 167 13.01 -5.60 -11.53
CA LEU A 167 13.49 -4.39 -10.86
C LEU A 167 14.58 -3.64 -11.64
N LYS A 168 15.19 -4.28 -12.65
CA LYS A 168 16.16 -3.66 -13.56
C LYS A 168 15.50 -2.94 -14.72
N SER A 169 14.19 -3.15 -14.95
CA SER A 169 13.44 -2.39 -15.95
C SER A 169 13.34 -0.91 -15.55
N ARG A 170 13.32 0.00 -16.53
CA ARG A 170 13.39 1.45 -16.30
C ARG A 170 12.37 2.01 -15.30
N PRO A 171 11.08 1.60 -15.27
CA PRO A 171 10.13 2.12 -14.30
C PRO A 171 10.42 1.69 -12.85
N LEU A 172 11.10 0.54 -12.67
CA LEU A 172 11.31 -0.08 -11.36
C LEU A 172 12.78 -0.01 -10.90
N SER A 173 13.55 0.96 -11.41
CA SER A 173 14.99 1.02 -11.16
C SER A 173 15.33 1.18 -9.66
N PHE A 174 16.41 0.55 -9.22
CA PHE A 174 16.88 0.50 -7.81
C PHE A 174 17.24 1.86 -7.17
N ARG A 175 17.04 2.98 -7.84
CA ARG A 175 17.55 4.30 -7.39
C ARG A 175 17.00 4.75 -6.02
N HIS A 176 15.87 4.22 -5.57
CA HIS A 176 15.19 4.62 -4.33
C HIS A 176 15.01 3.46 -3.34
N HIS A 177 15.67 2.31 -3.55
CA HIS A 177 15.51 1.15 -2.69
C HIS A 177 16.43 1.24 -1.47
N ALA A 178 15.85 1.21 -0.27
CA ALA A 178 16.55 0.89 0.97
C ALA A 178 16.63 -0.64 1.17
N LEU A 179 17.74 -1.11 1.69
CA LEU A 179 17.96 -2.52 2.08
C LEU A 179 17.50 -2.72 3.51
#